data_7440a2d8cbff0f3cf0f69d132ede9d30
#
_entry.id   7440a2d8cbff0f3cf0f69d132ede9d30
#
_cell.length_a   1.000
_cell.length_b   1.000
_cell.length_c   1.000
_cell.angle_alpha   90.00
_cell.angle_beta   90.00
_cell.angle_gamma   90.00
#
_symmetry.space_group_name_H-M   'P 1'
#
loop_
_entity.id
_entity.type
_entity.pdbx_description
1 polymer ?
#
loop_
_entity_poly.entity_id
_entity_poly.type
_entity_poly.pdbx_seq_one_letter_code
_entity_poly.pdbx_strand_id
1 'polypeptide(L)'
;MKGYTYIDDGKFDFTDKAKPELQSPKDAVVRVTLSSICTSNLHIKHGSVPRACKGITVGHEMVGVVEATGSDVMKVKPGDRVAVNVETFCGECFYCKRGWVNNCEKGGWELGCRIDGAQAEYVRVPYADNGLTHIPDEVSDEQALFVGDILATGYWAAKIAEISEDDIVLIIGGGPTGLCTLQCVELYNPGRIVVCEIDESRRKFVKANFPDVIVIGPEEARMVLDKLTDSRGADRVIEVAGTDKTFEMAWKCARPNAVITVVALYDKPQMLPLPHMYGKNLTFKFGGVDASDCDEIMRLIAEGRIDTTKLITHRLPLSKIAEGYRIFEGKKDGVIKVAIFPD
;
A
#
# COMPACT_ATOMS: atom_id res chain seq x y z
N MET A 1 -13.97 3.26 23.88
CA MET A 1 -13.38 4.08 22.83
C MET A 1 -14.34 4.23 21.65
N LYS A 2 -14.14 5.24 20.80
CA LYS A 2 -14.87 5.34 19.52
C LYS A 2 -14.07 4.62 18.44
N GLY A 3 -14.78 3.90 17.54
CA GLY A 3 -14.21 3.31 16.34
C GLY A 3 -14.99 3.74 15.10
N TYR A 4 -14.31 4.09 14.01
CA TYR A 4 -14.95 4.38 12.74
C TYR A 4 -15.21 3.05 12.03
N THR A 5 -16.47 2.68 11.90
CA THR A 5 -16.93 1.30 11.71
C THR A 5 -17.65 1.13 10.38
N TYR A 6 -17.42 -0.01 9.71
CA TYR A 6 -18.18 -0.44 8.54
C TYR A 6 -19.57 -0.91 8.96
N ILE A 7 -20.57 -0.10 8.72
CA ILE A 7 -21.96 -0.39 9.11
C ILE A 7 -22.67 -1.19 8.01
N ASP A 8 -22.60 -0.69 6.78
CA ASP A 8 -23.22 -1.29 5.60
C ASP A 8 -22.57 -0.73 4.33
N ASP A 9 -22.88 -1.32 3.18
CA ASP A 9 -22.40 -0.86 1.89
C ASP A 9 -22.75 0.63 1.69
N GLY A 10 -21.72 1.41 1.36
CA GLY A 10 -21.80 2.86 1.26
C GLY A 10 -21.70 3.60 2.60
N LYS A 11 -21.67 2.90 3.75
CA LYS A 11 -21.76 3.57 5.06
C LYS A 11 -20.70 3.13 6.06
N PHE A 12 -19.86 4.09 6.44
CA PHE A 12 -19.05 4.07 7.66
C PHE A 12 -19.61 5.07 8.67
N ASP A 13 -19.54 4.75 9.96
CA ASP A 13 -19.99 5.62 11.03
C ASP A 13 -19.27 5.30 12.35
N PHE A 14 -19.31 6.23 13.30
CA PHE A 14 -18.76 5.98 14.63
C PHE A 14 -19.65 5.03 15.43
N THR A 15 -19.00 4.06 16.08
CA THR A 15 -19.65 3.20 17.08
C THR A 15 -18.84 3.15 18.36
N ASP A 16 -19.53 2.85 19.47
CA ASP A 16 -18.86 2.56 20.73
C ASP A 16 -18.24 1.17 20.68
N LYS A 17 -16.93 1.10 20.97
CA LYS A 17 -16.15 -0.13 21.02
C LYS A 17 -15.53 -0.32 22.42
N ALA A 18 -15.45 -1.54 22.88
CA ALA A 18 -14.59 -1.84 24.01
C ALA A 18 -13.12 -1.63 23.64
N LYS A 19 -12.26 -1.28 24.59
CA LYS A 19 -10.81 -1.34 24.39
C LYS A 19 -10.44 -2.80 24.08
N PRO A 20 -9.67 -3.08 23.03
CA PRO A 20 -9.32 -4.45 22.68
C PRO A 20 -8.44 -5.08 23.77
N GLU A 21 -8.65 -6.38 23.99
CA GLU A 21 -7.88 -7.23 24.90
C GLU A 21 -7.07 -8.25 24.10
N LEU A 22 -6.01 -8.78 24.70
CA LEU A 22 -5.23 -9.90 24.15
C LEU A 22 -6.14 -11.14 24.08
N GLN A 23 -6.19 -11.76 22.91
CA GLN A 23 -6.95 -13.00 22.66
C GLN A 23 -6.06 -14.23 22.53
N SER A 24 -4.74 -14.01 22.39
CA SER A 24 -3.74 -15.05 22.24
C SER A 24 -2.43 -14.61 22.93
N PRO A 25 -1.61 -15.54 23.40
CA PRO A 25 -0.28 -15.22 23.92
C PRO A 25 0.66 -14.60 22.85
N LYS A 26 0.31 -14.66 21.57
CA LYS A 26 1.07 -14.07 20.46
C LYS A 26 0.56 -12.69 20.03
N ASP A 27 -0.45 -12.13 20.70
CA ASP A 27 -1.05 -10.85 20.34
C ASP A 27 -0.35 -9.66 21.00
N ALA A 28 -0.50 -8.49 20.44
CA ALA A 28 -0.27 -7.21 21.11
C ALA A 28 -1.50 -6.30 21.00
N VAL A 29 -1.63 -5.37 21.95
CA VAL A 29 -2.53 -4.22 21.84
C VAL A 29 -1.66 -3.00 21.59
N VAL A 30 -1.99 -2.23 20.56
CA VAL A 30 -1.28 -1.01 20.17
C VAL A 30 -2.21 0.18 20.37
N ARG A 31 -1.74 1.20 21.08
CA ARG A 31 -2.36 2.52 21.14
C ARG A 31 -1.95 3.27 19.89
N VAL A 32 -2.90 3.55 19.02
CA VAL A 32 -2.67 4.22 17.75
C VAL A 32 -2.27 5.68 18.00
N THR A 33 -1.16 6.12 17.41
CA THR A 33 -0.72 7.53 17.44
C THR A 33 -0.98 8.23 16.12
N LEU A 34 -0.95 7.48 15.01
CA LEU A 34 -1.27 8.00 13.69
C LEU A 34 -1.81 6.85 12.82
N SER A 35 -2.87 7.12 12.07
CA SER A 35 -3.41 6.22 11.05
C SER A 35 -3.67 6.97 9.75
N SER A 36 -4.12 6.27 8.70
CA SER A 36 -4.47 6.96 7.46
C SER A 36 -5.67 6.34 6.75
N ILE A 37 -6.15 7.05 5.71
CA ILE A 37 -7.18 6.57 4.81
C ILE A 37 -6.52 5.97 3.57
N CYS A 38 -6.84 4.69 3.27
CA CYS A 38 -6.38 3.96 2.10
C CYS A 38 -7.52 3.76 1.08
N THR A 39 -7.17 3.59 -0.19
CA THR A 39 -8.15 3.27 -1.25
C THR A 39 -8.87 1.96 -0.97
N SER A 40 -8.21 0.98 -0.34
CA SER A 40 -8.83 -0.29 0.06
C SER A 40 -10.00 -0.10 1.03
N ASN A 41 -9.98 0.96 1.86
CA ASN A 41 -11.14 1.31 2.70
C ASN A 41 -12.35 1.73 1.85
N LEU A 42 -12.12 2.43 0.72
CA LEU A 42 -13.20 2.77 -0.22
C LEU A 42 -13.75 1.52 -0.91
N HIS A 43 -12.89 0.56 -1.27
CA HIS A 43 -13.34 -0.74 -1.79
C HIS A 43 -14.22 -1.48 -0.78
N ILE A 44 -13.87 -1.48 0.53
CA ILE A 44 -14.74 -2.01 1.59
C ILE A 44 -16.06 -1.23 1.64
N LYS A 45 -15.98 0.11 1.68
CA LYS A 45 -17.17 0.99 1.74
C LYS A 45 -18.15 0.70 0.61
N HIS A 46 -17.65 0.43 -0.60
CA HIS A 46 -18.47 0.18 -1.80
C HIS A 46 -18.85 -1.30 -1.98
N GLY A 47 -18.57 -2.19 -1.01
CA GLY A 47 -18.92 -3.60 -1.07
C GLY A 47 -18.06 -4.43 -2.04
N SER A 48 -16.95 -3.87 -2.56
CA SER A 48 -16.05 -4.56 -3.51
C SER A 48 -15.10 -5.56 -2.85
N VAL A 49 -15.13 -5.69 -1.52
CA VAL A 49 -14.32 -6.64 -0.75
C VAL A 49 -15.22 -7.65 -0.06
N PRO A 50 -15.56 -8.79 -0.70
CA PRO A 50 -16.56 -9.74 -0.18
C PRO A 50 -16.23 -10.34 1.19
N ARG A 51 -14.95 -10.36 1.57
CA ARG A 51 -14.49 -10.87 2.86
C ARG A 51 -14.57 -9.86 4.00
N ALA A 52 -14.85 -8.59 3.72
CA ALA A 52 -14.98 -7.56 4.76
C ALA A 52 -16.21 -7.81 5.64
N CYS A 53 -16.01 -7.73 6.96
CA CYS A 53 -17.06 -7.96 7.94
C CYS A 53 -17.72 -6.66 8.37
N LYS A 54 -19.07 -6.60 8.31
CA LYS A 54 -19.81 -5.48 8.91
C LYS A 54 -19.63 -5.44 10.42
N GLY A 55 -19.62 -4.26 10.99
CA GLY A 55 -19.44 -4.06 12.43
C GLY A 55 -17.99 -3.91 12.87
N ILE A 56 -16.99 -4.11 12.01
CA ILE A 56 -15.58 -3.91 12.36
C ILE A 56 -15.17 -2.45 12.24
N THR A 57 -14.22 -2.02 13.06
CA THR A 57 -13.50 -0.75 12.87
C THR A 57 -12.61 -0.87 11.63
N VAL A 58 -12.70 0.09 10.73
CA VAL A 58 -11.91 0.09 9.49
C VAL A 58 -10.50 0.67 9.72
N GLY A 59 -9.67 0.64 8.66
CA GLY A 59 -8.29 1.16 8.67
C GLY A 59 -7.25 0.07 8.94
N HIS A 60 -6.16 0.12 8.17
CA HIS A 60 -5.08 -0.86 8.22
C HIS A 60 -3.68 -0.24 8.03
N GLU A 61 -3.60 1.07 7.89
CA GLU A 61 -2.35 1.81 7.89
C GLU A 61 -2.23 2.57 9.19
N MET A 62 -1.21 2.27 9.98
CA MET A 62 -1.06 2.87 11.31
C MET A 62 0.34 2.70 11.88
N VAL A 63 0.64 3.61 12.78
CA VAL A 63 1.74 3.51 13.75
C VAL A 63 1.19 3.75 15.14
N GLY A 64 1.91 3.32 16.16
CA GLY A 64 1.47 3.51 17.54
C GLY A 64 2.50 3.09 18.56
N VAL A 65 2.04 3.01 19.80
CA VAL A 65 2.84 2.57 20.94
C VAL A 65 2.23 1.28 21.49
N VAL A 66 3.06 0.28 21.70
CA VAL A 66 2.65 -0.98 22.30
C VAL A 66 2.11 -0.73 23.71
N GLU A 67 0.87 -1.08 23.95
CA GLU A 67 0.19 -0.94 25.24
C GLU A 67 0.32 -2.20 26.11
N ALA A 68 0.18 -3.37 25.47
CA ALA A 68 0.27 -4.68 26.12
C ALA A 68 0.73 -5.74 25.12
N THR A 69 1.41 -6.77 25.63
CA THR A 69 1.85 -7.94 24.85
C THR A 69 1.42 -9.23 25.52
N GLY A 70 1.12 -10.24 24.72
CA GLY A 70 0.95 -11.62 25.20
C GLY A 70 2.29 -12.22 25.63
N SER A 71 2.23 -13.35 26.37
CA SER A 71 3.40 -14.00 26.97
C SER A 71 4.45 -14.50 25.97
N ASP A 72 4.05 -14.78 24.74
CA ASP A 72 4.89 -15.37 23.71
C ASP A 72 5.47 -14.31 22.75
N VAL A 73 5.15 -13.02 22.96
CA VAL A 73 5.68 -11.90 22.15
C VAL A 73 7.09 -11.56 22.65
N MET A 74 8.06 -11.61 21.75
CA MET A 74 9.49 -11.44 22.05
C MET A 74 10.13 -10.23 21.37
N LYS A 75 9.59 -9.78 20.23
CA LYS A 75 10.20 -8.72 19.39
C LYS A 75 9.95 -7.33 19.95
N VAL A 76 8.81 -7.12 20.62
CA VAL A 76 8.40 -5.82 21.13
C VAL A 76 7.89 -5.93 22.57
N LYS A 77 7.88 -4.81 23.30
CA LYS A 77 7.41 -4.69 24.68
C LYS A 77 6.54 -3.45 24.84
N PRO A 78 5.72 -3.35 25.90
CA PRO A 78 4.98 -2.13 26.23
C PRO A 78 5.89 -0.90 26.29
N GLY A 79 5.46 0.17 25.61
CA GLY A 79 6.20 1.42 25.44
C GLY A 79 6.96 1.54 24.13
N ASP A 80 7.21 0.47 23.40
CA ASP A 80 7.88 0.54 22.10
C ASP A 80 7.00 1.21 21.04
N ARG A 81 7.60 2.07 20.20
CA ARG A 81 6.95 2.64 19.00
C ARG A 81 7.03 1.65 17.86
N VAL A 82 5.89 1.43 17.20
CA VAL A 82 5.77 0.40 16.16
C VAL A 82 4.96 0.86 14.95
N ALA A 83 5.37 0.43 13.76
CA ALA A 83 4.52 0.36 12.57
C ALA A 83 3.82 -0.99 12.54
N VAL A 84 2.56 -1.00 12.12
CA VAL A 84 1.73 -2.22 12.08
C VAL A 84 1.58 -2.69 10.64
N ASN A 85 1.86 -3.98 10.44
CA ASN A 85 1.75 -4.63 9.14
C ASN A 85 0.28 -4.92 8.82
N VAL A 86 -0.16 -4.60 7.60
CA VAL A 86 -1.51 -4.89 7.10
C VAL A 86 -1.77 -6.40 7.00
N GLU A 87 -0.74 -7.16 6.63
CA GLU A 87 -0.82 -8.62 6.56
C GLU A 87 -0.48 -9.24 7.91
N THR A 88 -1.44 -9.94 8.50
CA THR A 88 -1.18 -10.78 9.67
C THR A 88 -0.74 -12.17 9.22
N PHE A 89 0.30 -12.73 9.82
CA PHE A 89 0.76 -14.06 9.43
C PHE A 89 1.39 -14.83 10.58
N CYS A 90 1.17 -16.15 10.58
CA CYS A 90 1.57 -16.99 11.70
C CYS A 90 3.06 -17.36 11.76
N GLY A 91 3.81 -17.21 10.65
CA GLY A 91 5.23 -17.58 10.55
C GLY A 91 5.52 -19.09 10.42
N GLU A 92 4.54 -19.98 10.62
CA GLU A 92 4.77 -21.43 10.79
C GLU A 92 4.08 -22.34 9.75
N CYS A 93 3.09 -21.83 8.99
CA CYS A 93 2.38 -22.62 7.99
C CYS A 93 3.20 -22.86 6.71
N PHE A 94 2.62 -23.64 5.80
CA PHE A 94 3.26 -23.97 4.51
C PHE A 94 3.72 -22.74 3.74
N TYR A 95 2.87 -21.72 3.66
CA TYR A 95 3.17 -20.49 2.90
C TYR A 95 4.18 -19.60 3.62
N CYS A 96 4.02 -19.38 4.92
CA CYS A 96 4.93 -18.56 5.71
C CYS A 96 6.38 -19.06 5.69
N LYS A 97 6.57 -20.39 5.81
CA LYS A 97 7.90 -21.01 5.73
C LYS A 97 8.60 -20.86 4.38
N ARG A 98 7.89 -20.41 3.34
CA ARG A 98 8.40 -20.14 1.99
C ARG A 98 8.50 -18.66 1.67
N GLY A 99 8.21 -17.78 2.63
CA GLY A 99 8.20 -16.34 2.43
C GLY A 99 6.94 -15.81 1.71
N TRP A 100 5.90 -16.63 1.53
CA TRP A 100 4.64 -16.22 0.89
C TRP A 100 3.61 -15.87 1.96
N VAL A 101 3.93 -14.88 2.80
CA VAL A 101 3.20 -14.60 4.02
C VAL A 101 1.78 -14.05 3.79
N ASN A 102 1.56 -13.36 2.67
CA ASN A 102 0.25 -12.90 2.21
C ASN A 102 -0.75 -14.05 1.95
N ASN A 103 -0.27 -15.27 1.77
CA ASN A 103 -1.09 -16.48 1.62
C ASN A 103 -1.13 -17.31 2.92
N CYS A 104 -0.87 -16.71 4.07
CA CYS A 104 -0.92 -17.40 5.36
C CYS A 104 -2.27 -18.09 5.58
N GLU A 105 -2.22 -19.39 5.97
CA GLU A 105 -3.42 -20.18 6.23
C GLU A 105 -4.25 -19.68 7.44
N LYS A 106 -3.63 -18.87 8.33
CA LYS A 106 -4.20 -18.37 9.58
C LYS A 106 -4.30 -16.84 9.63
N GLY A 107 -4.07 -16.15 8.52
CA GLY A 107 -3.98 -14.69 8.49
C GLY A 107 -4.32 -14.10 7.13
N GLY A 108 -3.52 -13.14 6.70
CA GLY A 108 -3.75 -12.31 5.51
C GLY A 108 -4.22 -10.92 5.89
N TRP A 109 -4.92 -10.22 5.03
CA TRP A 109 -5.51 -8.92 5.35
C TRP A 109 -6.69 -9.08 6.32
N GLU A 110 -6.38 -9.06 7.62
CA GLU A 110 -7.36 -9.17 8.72
C GLU A 110 -7.75 -7.80 9.25
N LEU A 111 -6.75 -6.96 9.61
CA LEU A 111 -6.94 -5.67 10.26
C LEU A 111 -7.75 -4.73 9.38
N GLY A 112 -8.82 -4.15 9.93
CA GLY A 112 -9.71 -3.26 9.21
C GLY A 112 -10.51 -3.90 8.07
N CYS A 113 -10.51 -5.24 7.99
CA CYS A 113 -11.26 -6.02 7.00
C CYS A 113 -12.12 -7.10 7.67
N ARG A 114 -11.53 -8.02 8.43
CA ARG A 114 -12.24 -9.10 9.15
C ARG A 114 -12.25 -8.92 10.65
N ILE A 115 -11.28 -8.17 11.19
CA ILE A 115 -11.21 -7.78 12.59
C ILE A 115 -11.04 -6.27 12.69
N ASP A 116 -11.25 -5.70 13.88
CA ASP A 116 -11.12 -4.26 14.12
C ASP A 116 -9.73 -3.76 13.70
N GLY A 117 -9.72 -2.61 13.03
CA GLY A 117 -8.54 -1.93 12.51
C GLY A 117 -8.20 -0.63 13.24
N ALA A 118 -7.47 0.24 12.57
CA ALA A 118 -6.74 1.38 13.13
C ALA A 118 -7.51 2.69 13.24
N GLN A 119 -8.71 2.80 12.69
CA GLN A 119 -9.46 4.06 12.80
C GLN A 119 -10.22 4.12 14.13
N ALA A 120 -9.45 3.95 15.20
CA ALA A 120 -9.82 4.00 16.61
C ALA A 120 -8.58 4.36 17.46
N GLU A 121 -8.77 4.48 18.78
CA GLU A 121 -7.66 4.76 19.71
C GLU A 121 -6.72 3.57 19.94
N TYR A 122 -7.24 2.34 19.87
CA TYR A 122 -6.49 1.11 20.11
C TYR A 122 -6.87 0.04 19.11
N VAL A 123 -5.89 -0.81 18.78
CA VAL A 123 -6.06 -1.97 17.92
C VAL A 123 -5.36 -3.20 18.52
N ARG A 124 -5.95 -4.38 18.36
CA ARG A 124 -5.31 -5.67 18.66
C ARG A 124 -4.63 -6.18 17.40
N VAL A 125 -3.36 -6.52 17.51
CA VAL A 125 -2.54 -7.05 16.43
C VAL A 125 -2.23 -8.52 16.72
N PRO A 126 -2.79 -9.47 15.93
CA PRO A 126 -2.44 -10.88 16.02
C PRO A 126 -0.99 -11.12 15.55
N TYR A 127 -0.35 -12.18 16.10
CA TYR A 127 1.02 -12.57 15.71
C TYR A 127 2.00 -11.39 15.77
N ALA A 128 2.05 -10.69 16.87
CA ALA A 128 2.71 -9.41 17.05
C ALA A 128 4.18 -9.41 16.62
N ASP A 129 4.94 -10.50 16.83
CA ASP A 129 6.33 -10.59 16.38
C ASP A 129 6.50 -10.53 14.85
N ASN A 130 5.45 -10.90 14.11
CA ASN A 130 5.41 -10.79 12.64
C ASN A 130 4.67 -9.54 12.16
N GLY A 131 3.73 -9.04 12.98
CA GLY A 131 2.83 -7.94 12.65
C GLY A 131 3.33 -6.56 13.04
N LEU A 132 4.43 -6.46 13.80
CA LEU A 132 4.96 -5.19 14.32
C LEU A 132 6.41 -4.99 13.92
N THR A 133 6.71 -3.79 13.43
CA THR A 133 8.05 -3.32 13.13
C THR A 133 8.39 -2.16 14.05
N HIS A 134 9.51 -2.26 14.78
CA HIS A 134 9.99 -1.23 15.67
C HIS A 134 10.33 0.05 14.90
N ILE A 135 9.91 1.22 15.40
CA ILE A 135 10.25 2.53 14.85
C ILE A 135 11.45 3.09 15.64
N PRO A 136 12.62 3.28 15.01
CA PRO A 136 13.78 3.89 15.66
C PRO A 136 13.48 5.33 16.13
N ASP A 137 14.23 5.80 17.14
CA ASP A 137 13.98 7.13 17.73
C ASP A 137 14.14 8.27 16.72
N GLU A 138 15.05 8.13 15.75
CA GLU A 138 15.29 9.09 14.68
C GLU A 138 14.20 9.13 13.59
N VAL A 139 13.31 8.13 13.55
CA VAL A 139 12.22 8.04 12.58
C VAL A 139 10.92 8.55 13.21
N SER A 140 10.28 9.51 12.58
CA SER A 140 8.99 10.05 13.03
C SER A 140 7.82 9.10 12.69
N ASP A 141 6.69 9.25 13.37
CA ASP A 141 5.45 8.49 13.07
C ASP A 141 4.97 8.74 11.64
N GLU A 142 5.11 9.97 11.11
CA GLU A 142 4.73 10.29 9.72
C GLU A 142 5.62 9.57 8.69
N GLN A 143 6.92 9.44 8.95
CA GLN A 143 7.82 8.69 8.08
C GLN A 143 7.51 7.19 8.09
N ALA A 144 7.11 6.65 9.24
CA ALA A 144 6.81 5.23 9.41
C ALA A 144 5.38 4.82 8.99
N LEU A 145 4.44 5.79 8.83
CA LEU A 145 3.01 5.55 8.70
C LEU A 145 2.63 4.53 7.62
N PHE A 146 3.35 4.53 6.51
CA PHE A 146 3.00 3.71 5.34
C PHE A 146 3.81 2.42 5.22
N VAL A 147 4.72 2.15 6.16
CA VAL A 147 5.60 0.97 6.14
C VAL A 147 4.82 -0.33 6.04
N GLY A 148 3.71 -0.43 6.80
CA GLY A 148 2.95 -1.67 6.92
C GLY A 148 2.01 -1.97 5.74
N ASP A 149 1.77 -1.03 4.81
CA ASP A 149 0.81 -1.21 3.71
C ASP A 149 1.32 -0.66 2.38
N ILE A 150 1.01 0.60 2.03
CA ILE A 150 1.27 1.07 0.66
C ILE A 150 2.76 1.17 0.32
N LEU A 151 3.62 1.40 1.30
CA LEU A 151 5.07 1.41 1.06
C LEU A 151 5.59 -0.03 0.92
N ALA A 152 5.14 -0.98 1.77
CA ALA A 152 5.42 -2.40 1.58
C ALA A 152 4.90 -2.91 0.24
N THR A 153 3.71 -2.44 -0.20
CA THR A 153 3.14 -2.74 -1.51
C THR A 153 4.05 -2.26 -2.65
N GLY A 154 4.54 -1.01 -2.56
CA GLY A 154 5.46 -0.46 -3.54
C GLY A 154 6.80 -1.18 -3.57
N TYR A 155 7.33 -1.53 -2.40
CA TYR A 155 8.58 -2.28 -2.26
C TYR A 155 8.47 -3.69 -2.86
N TRP A 156 7.40 -4.40 -2.53
CA TRP A 156 7.11 -5.71 -3.09
C TRP A 156 6.93 -5.64 -4.61
N ALA A 157 6.20 -4.63 -5.12
CA ALA A 157 6.00 -4.42 -6.55
C ALA A 157 7.33 -4.24 -7.30
N ALA A 158 8.22 -3.40 -6.78
CA ALA A 158 9.56 -3.18 -7.36
C ALA A 158 10.41 -4.45 -7.31
N LYS A 159 10.39 -5.18 -6.18
CA LYS A 159 11.12 -6.43 -5.98
C LYS A 159 10.74 -7.50 -6.99
N ILE A 160 9.43 -7.72 -7.21
CA ILE A 160 8.97 -8.76 -8.16
C ILE A 160 9.03 -8.31 -9.63
N ALA A 161 9.20 -7.03 -9.90
CA ALA A 161 9.38 -6.51 -11.26
C ALA A 161 10.73 -6.89 -11.89
N GLU A 162 11.69 -7.38 -11.08
CA GLU A 162 13.03 -7.81 -11.57
C GLU A 162 13.75 -6.69 -12.33
N ILE A 163 13.78 -5.49 -11.75
CA ILE A 163 14.35 -4.29 -12.36
C ILE A 163 15.87 -4.39 -12.43
N SER A 164 16.44 -4.01 -13.57
CA SER A 164 17.87 -3.88 -13.83
C SER A 164 18.26 -2.41 -14.05
N GLU A 165 19.55 -2.06 -13.89
CA GLU A 165 20.04 -0.67 -13.95
C GLU A 165 19.67 0.09 -15.23
N ASP A 166 19.68 -0.57 -16.38
CA ASP A 166 19.40 0.08 -17.67
C ASP A 166 17.92 0.05 -18.09
N ASP A 167 17.04 -0.56 -17.28
CA ASP A 167 15.65 -0.74 -17.64
C ASP A 167 14.89 0.59 -17.76
N ILE A 168 13.99 0.66 -18.72
CA ILE A 168 12.94 1.70 -18.79
C ILE A 168 11.73 1.16 -18.07
N VAL A 169 11.43 1.75 -16.91
CA VAL A 169 10.32 1.35 -16.04
C VAL A 169 9.12 2.26 -16.26
N LEU A 170 7.98 1.70 -16.62
CA LEU A 170 6.70 2.40 -16.69
C LEU A 170 5.85 2.08 -15.47
N ILE A 171 5.53 3.10 -14.67
CA ILE A 171 4.56 3.03 -13.57
C ILE A 171 3.24 3.63 -14.06
N ILE A 172 2.16 2.85 -14.05
CA ILE A 172 0.83 3.28 -14.46
C ILE A 172 -0.01 3.58 -13.22
N GLY A 173 -0.19 4.87 -12.93
CA GLY A 173 -0.84 5.41 -11.76
C GLY A 173 0.12 6.21 -10.88
N GLY A 174 -0.12 7.52 -10.72
CA GLY A 174 0.62 8.45 -9.85
C GLY A 174 -0.11 8.73 -8.53
N GLY A 175 -0.96 7.80 -8.08
CA GLY A 175 -1.61 7.86 -6.77
C GLY A 175 -0.69 7.44 -5.63
N PRO A 176 -1.18 7.37 -4.37
CA PRO A 176 -0.36 7.08 -3.20
C PRO A 176 0.51 5.82 -3.36
N THR A 177 -0.06 4.71 -3.80
CA THR A 177 0.66 3.45 -4.02
C THR A 177 1.70 3.60 -5.14
N GLY A 178 1.35 4.30 -6.24
CA GLY A 178 2.30 4.56 -7.33
C GLY A 178 3.49 5.41 -6.91
N LEU A 179 3.27 6.38 -6.01
CA LEU A 179 4.35 7.22 -5.46
C LEU A 179 5.25 6.48 -4.48
N CYS A 180 4.70 5.53 -3.71
CA CYS A 180 5.50 4.59 -2.92
C CYS A 180 6.29 3.65 -3.83
N THR A 181 5.64 3.10 -4.87
CA THR A 181 6.28 2.25 -5.88
C THR A 181 7.44 2.98 -6.56
N LEU A 182 7.23 4.25 -6.94
CA LEU A 182 8.26 5.09 -7.55
C LEU A 182 9.53 5.15 -6.70
N GLN A 183 9.41 5.49 -5.41
CA GLN A 183 10.57 5.56 -4.51
C GLN A 183 11.26 4.20 -4.35
N CYS A 184 10.50 3.11 -4.34
CA CYS A 184 11.08 1.76 -4.28
C CYS A 184 11.77 1.35 -5.59
N VAL A 185 11.25 1.79 -6.75
CA VAL A 185 11.89 1.58 -8.07
C VAL A 185 13.21 2.33 -8.16
N GLU A 186 13.29 3.56 -7.62
CA GLU A 186 14.54 4.34 -7.57
C GLU A 186 15.69 3.61 -6.88
N LEU A 187 15.40 2.71 -5.91
CA LEU A 187 16.43 1.91 -5.23
C LEU A 187 17.21 0.97 -6.16
N TYR A 188 16.65 0.64 -7.33
CA TYR A 188 17.26 -0.24 -8.33
C TYR A 188 18.07 0.51 -9.39
N ASN A 189 18.12 1.85 -9.35
CA ASN A 189 18.82 2.72 -10.31
C ASN A 189 18.50 2.39 -11.79
N PRO A 190 17.22 2.31 -12.19
CA PRO A 190 16.88 2.02 -13.59
C PRO A 190 17.34 3.14 -14.52
N GLY A 191 17.46 2.82 -15.80
CA GLY A 191 17.89 3.80 -16.82
C GLY A 191 16.94 5.00 -16.92
N ARG A 192 15.63 4.77 -16.84
CA ARG A 192 14.59 5.84 -16.74
C ARG A 192 13.35 5.32 -16.05
N ILE A 193 12.67 6.22 -15.36
CA ILE A 193 11.34 5.99 -14.79
C ILE A 193 10.33 6.90 -15.49
N VAL A 194 9.24 6.31 -15.96
CA VAL A 194 8.11 7.01 -16.56
C VAL A 194 6.88 6.77 -15.70
N VAL A 195 6.25 7.83 -15.21
CA VAL A 195 4.98 7.76 -14.48
C VAL A 195 3.86 8.26 -15.37
N CYS A 196 2.90 7.38 -15.65
CA CYS A 196 1.69 7.70 -16.41
C CYS A 196 0.53 7.94 -15.45
N GLU A 197 -0.02 9.17 -15.42
CA GLU A 197 -1.10 9.57 -14.53
C GLU A 197 -2.13 10.41 -15.28
N ILE A 198 -3.42 10.09 -15.11
CA ILE A 198 -4.52 10.80 -15.78
C ILE A 198 -4.83 12.15 -15.13
N ASP A 199 -4.69 12.25 -13.82
CA ASP A 199 -5.00 13.46 -13.05
C ASP A 199 -3.88 14.51 -13.18
N GLU A 200 -4.23 15.71 -13.67
CA GLU A 200 -3.25 16.79 -13.89
C GLU A 200 -2.62 17.29 -12.59
N SER A 201 -3.39 17.34 -11.50
CA SER A 201 -2.88 17.81 -10.20
C SER A 201 -1.83 16.85 -9.66
N ARG A 202 -2.05 15.54 -9.81
CA ARG A 202 -1.09 14.51 -9.44
C ARG A 202 0.14 14.53 -10.34
N ARG A 203 -0.03 14.73 -11.66
CA ARG A 203 1.15 14.93 -12.55
C ARG A 203 2.01 16.11 -12.09
N LYS A 204 1.38 17.23 -11.70
CA LYS A 204 2.10 18.40 -11.16
C LYS A 204 2.81 18.05 -9.85
N PHE A 205 2.15 17.31 -8.97
CA PHE A 205 2.75 16.84 -7.73
C PHE A 205 4.00 15.97 -7.97
N VAL A 206 3.91 14.98 -8.88
CA VAL A 206 5.05 14.11 -9.22
C VAL A 206 6.21 14.95 -9.76
N LYS A 207 5.95 15.83 -10.74
CA LYS A 207 6.99 16.71 -11.33
C LYS A 207 7.68 17.59 -10.30
N ALA A 208 6.94 18.09 -9.31
CA ALA A 208 7.47 18.97 -8.27
C ALA A 208 8.34 18.23 -7.24
N ASN A 209 8.04 16.96 -6.96
CA ASN A 209 8.68 16.19 -5.89
C ASN A 209 9.69 15.14 -6.39
N PHE A 210 9.63 14.76 -7.69
CA PHE A 210 10.50 13.77 -8.32
C PHE A 210 10.99 14.29 -9.67
N PRO A 211 11.97 15.23 -9.67
CA PRO A 211 12.37 15.99 -10.88
C PRO A 211 13.03 15.12 -11.97
N ASP A 212 13.62 13.98 -11.60
CA ASP A 212 14.31 13.08 -12.53
C ASP A 212 13.37 12.09 -13.23
N VAL A 213 12.07 12.11 -12.88
CA VAL A 213 11.04 11.20 -13.39
C VAL A 213 10.30 11.84 -14.58
N ILE A 214 10.10 11.06 -15.63
CA ILE A 214 9.30 11.48 -16.78
C ILE A 214 7.82 11.28 -16.44
N VAL A 215 7.06 12.38 -16.41
CA VAL A 215 5.62 12.34 -16.03
C VAL A 215 4.76 12.69 -17.23
N ILE A 216 3.84 11.79 -17.59
CA ILE A 216 3.04 11.87 -18.81
C ILE A 216 1.54 11.62 -18.54
N GLY A 217 0.70 12.05 -19.46
CA GLY A 217 -0.68 11.62 -19.59
C GLY A 217 -0.80 10.29 -20.35
N PRO A 218 -1.96 9.59 -20.24
CA PRO A 218 -2.18 8.31 -20.91
C PRO A 218 -2.01 8.37 -22.44
N GLU A 219 -2.39 9.47 -23.05
CA GLU A 219 -2.32 9.73 -24.49
C GLU A 219 -0.89 9.86 -25.01
N GLU A 220 0.05 10.23 -24.14
CA GLU A 220 1.46 10.43 -24.49
C GLU A 220 2.29 9.15 -24.34
N ALA A 221 1.76 8.13 -23.61
CA ALA A 221 2.54 6.99 -23.14
C ALA A 221 3.29 6.27 -24.28
N ARG A 222 2.58 5.92 -25.35
CA ARG A 222 3.20 5.21 -26.49
C ARG A 222 4.28 6.07 -27.18
N MET A 223 3.98 7.33 -27.45
CA MET A 223 4.90 8.24 -28.13
C MET A 223 6.19 8.45 -27.32
N VAL A 224 6.07 8.65 -26.00
CA VAL A 224 7.22 8.86 -25.13
C VAL A 224 8.07 7.60 -25.03
N LEU A 225 7.44 6.43 -24.83
CA LEU A 225 8.17 5.17 -24.78
C LEU A 225 8.86 4.85 -26.11
N ASP A 226 8.21 5.10 -27.25
CA ASP A 226 8.82 4.89 -28.57
C ASP A 226 10.10 5.70 -28.74
N LYS A 227 10.12 6.95 -28.26
CA LYS A 227 11.32 7.81 -28.31
C LYS A 227 12.43 7.32 -27.37
N LEU A 228 12.06 6.82 -26.18
CA LEU A 228 13.03 6.36 -25.18
C LEU A 228 13.64 5.01 -25.51
N THR A 229 12.94 4.18 -26.29
CA THR A 229 13.26 2.76 -26.47
C THR A 229 13.41 2.34 -27.93
N ASP A 230 13.54 3.29 -28.89
CA ASP A 230 13.51 3.02 -30.33
C ASP A 230 12.32 2.12 -30.71
N SER A 231 11.14 2.49 -30.26
CA SER A 231 9.85 1.80 -30.48
C SER A 231 9.74 0.38 -29.89
N ARG A 232 10.65 -0.05 -29.01
CA ARG A 232 10.58 -1.37 -28.38
C ARG A 232 9.47 -1.44 -27.33
N GLY A 233 9.28 -0.41 -26.52
CA GLY A 233 8.41 -0.34 -25.36
C GLY A 233 9.17 -0.51 -24.03
N ALA A 234 8.46 -0.40 -22.91
CA ALA A 234 9.05 -0.46 -21.57
C ALA A 234 9.56 -1.87 -21.21
N ASP A 235 10.69 -1.93 -20.51
CA ASP A 235 11.31 -3.18 -20.01
C ASP A 235 10.52 -3.77 -18.85
N ARG A 236 10.07 -2.90 -17.96
CA ARG A 236 9.24 -3.24 -16.79
C ARG A 236 8.02 -2.33 -16.76
N VAL A 237 6.86 -2.92 -16.49
CA VAL A 237 5.62 -2.18 -16.33
C VAL A 237 5.00 -2.53 -14.99
N ILE A 238 4.71 -1.52 -14.18
CA ILE A 238 4.06 -1.70 -12.87
C ILE A 238 2.71 -0.98 -12.91
N GLU A 239 1.64 -1.76 -12.86
CA GLU A 239 0.26 -1.28 -12.92
C GLU A 239 -0.31 -1.18 -11.50
N VAL A 240 -0.64 0.05 -11.08
CA VAL A 240 -1.12 0.37 -9.72
C VAL A 240 -2.39 1.22 -9.72
N ALA A 241 -3.09 1.32 -10.84
CA ALA A 241 -4.29 2.15 -10.98
C ALA A 241 -5.61 1.35 -11.00
N GLY A 242 -5.60 0.09 -11.46
CA GLY A 242 -6.71 -0.86 -11.32
C GLY A 242 -7.90 -0.62 -12.24
N THR A 243 -7.69 -0.26 -13.49
CA THR A 243 -8.78 -0.10 -14.47
C THR A 243 -8.54 -0.93 -15.73
N ASP A 244 -9.63 -1.24 -16.47
CA ASP A 244 -9.54 -1.96 -17.75
C ASP A 244 -8.56 -1.28 -18.71
N LYS A 245 -8.59 0.05 -18.77
CA LYS A 245 -7.73 0.86 -19.66
C LYS A 245 -6.25 0.80 -19.24
N THR A 246 -5.98 0.80 -17.94
CA THR A 246 -4.60 0.74 -17.43
C THR A 246 -4.01 -0.65 -17.55
N PHE A 247 -4.81 -1.71 -17.39
CA PHE A 247 -4.39 -3.07 -17.68
C PHE A 247 -4.06 -3.25 -19.17
N GLU A 248 -4.93 -2.75 -20.05
CA GLU A 248 -4.67 -2.77 -21.51
C GLU A 248 -3.41 -1.99 -21.88
N MET A 249 -3.22 -0.80 -21.29
CA MET A 249 -2.00 0.01 -21.48
C MET A 249 -0.76 -0.76 -21.04
N ALA A 250 -0.81 -1.47 -19.92
CA ALA A 250 0.34 -2.19 -19.39
C ALA A 250 0.94 -3.17 -20.41
N TRP A 251 0.13 -4.04 -21.00
CA TRP A 251 0.66 -5.01 -21.97
C TRP A 251 0.94 -4.40 -23.36
N LYS A 252 0.23 -3.32 -23.73
CA LYS A 252 0.51 -2.59 -24.99
C LYS A 252 1.84 -1.85 -24.96
N CYS A 253 2.15 -1.22 -23.83
CA CYS A 253 3.37 -0.44 -23.64
C CYS A 253 4.61 -1.30 -23.34
N ALA A 254 4.42 -2.54 -22.90
CA ALA A 254 5.51 -3.48 -22.64
C ALA A 254 6.19 -3.94 -23.92
N ARG A 255 7.54 -4.02 -23.92
CA ARG A 255 8.29 -4.65 -25.01
C ARG A 255 8.14 -6.17 -24.99
N PRO A 256 8.54 -6.90 -26.05
CA PRO A 256 8.73 -8.33 -25.96
C PRO A 256 9.66 -8.74 -24.79
N ASN A 257 9.34 -9.84 -24.12
CA ASN A 257 10.02 -10.34 -22.91
C ASN A 257 10.04 -9.37 -21.72
N ALA A 258 9.09 -8.43 -21.63
CA ALA A 258 8.94 -7.57 -20.48
C ALA A 258 8.28 -8.31 -19.30
N VAL A 259 8.55 -7.81 -18.09
CA VAL A 259 7.80 -8.19 -16.88
C VAL A 259 6.73 -7.12 -16.63
N ILE A 260 5.50 -7.56 -16.44
CA ILE A 260 4.35 -6.72 -16.07
C ILE A 260 3.93 -7.12 -14.66
N THR A 261 4.06 -6.18 -13.72
CA THR A 261 3.62 -6.35 -12.34
C THR A 261 2.28 -5.64 -12.15
N VAL A 262 1.25 -6.36 -11.71
CA VAL A 262 -0.10 -5.82 -11.47
C VAL A 262 -0.37 -5.89 -9.98
N VAL A 263 -0.51 -4.72 -9.36
CA VAL A 263 -0.61 -4.56 -7.89
C VAL A 263 -1.97 -4.02 -7.48
N ALA A 264 -2.64 -3.31 -8.39
CA ALA A 264 -3.94 -2.72 -8.11
C ALA A 264 -5.03 -3.77 -7.88
N LEU A 265 -6.02 -3.41 -7.06
CA LEU A 265 -7.27 -4.18 -6.92
C LEU A 265 -8.20 -3.88 -8.10
N TYR A 266 -8.78 -4.92 -8.67
CA TYR A 266 -9.74 -4.82 -9.76
C TYR A 266 -11.13 -5.28 -9.31
N ASP A 267 -12.15 -4.53 -9.67
CA ASP A 267 -13.55 -4.87 -9.38
C ASP A 267 -14.16 -5.84 -10.41
N LYS A 268 -13.48 -6.05 -11.55
CA LYS A 268 -13.96 -6.87 -12.66
C LYS A 268 -12.86 -7.75 -13.24
N PRO A 269 -13.23 -8.91 -13.84
CA PRO A 269 -12.29 -9.73 -14.58
C PRO A 269 -11.60 -8.94 -15.71
N GLN A 270 -10.28 -9.17 -15.88
CA GLN A 270 -9.50 -8.57 -16.95
C GLN A 270 -9.23 -9.62 -18.05
N MET A 271 -9.28 -9.18 -19.31
CA MET A 271 -9.06 -10.05 -20.45
C MET A 271 -7.60 -10.02 -20.89
N LEU A 272 -7.01 -11.18 -21.09
CA LEU A 272 -5.73 -11.36 -21.79
C LEU A 272 -6.01 -11.66 -23.28
N PRO A 273 -5.85 -10.70 -24.20
CA PRO A 273 -6.11 -10.90 -25.63
C PRO A 273 -4.93 -11.65 -26.27
N LEU A 274 -4.81 -12.95 -26.01
CA LEU A 274 -3.68 -13.80 -26.41
C LEU A 274 -3.29 -13.67 -27.88
N PRO A 275 -4.22 -13.55 -28.87
CA PRO A 275 -3.82 -13.34 -30.25
C PRO A 275 -2.95 -12.10 -30.49
N HIS A 276 -3.15 -11.02 -29.71
CA HIS A 276 -2.37 -9.79 -29.80
C HIS A 276 -1.08 -9.83 -28.98
N MET A 277 -0.97 -10.80 -28.07
CA MET A 277 0.21 -11.00 -27.20
C MET A 277 1.14 -12.07 -27.73
N TYR A 278 0.70 -12.87 -28.69
CA TYR A 278 1.49 -13.95 -29.24
C TYR A 278 2.82 -13.44 -29.79
N GLY A 279 3.90 -14.07 -29.37
CA GLY A 279 5.27 -13.63 -29.74
C GLY A 279 5.86 -12.50 -28.88
N LYS A 280 5.08 -11.87 -27.99
CA LYS A 280 5.66 -10.92 -27.02
C LYS A 280 6.35 -11.60 -25.83
N ASN A 281 6.03 -12.87 -25.53
CA ASN A 281 6.63 -13.63 -24.42
C ASN A 281 6.59 -12.86 -23.08
N LEU A 282 5.45 -12.26 -22.75
CA LEU A 282 5.30 -11.44 -21.55
C LEU A 282 5.24 -12.29 -20.28
N THR A 283 5.84 -11.81 -19.23
CA THR A 283 5.68 -12.35 -17.89
C THR A 283 4.73 -11.43 -17.09
N PHE A 284 3.63 -12.00 -16.58
CA PHE A 284 2.73 -11.30 -15.66
C PHE A 284 2.96 -11.79 -14.25
N LYS A 285 3.14 -10.84 -13.33
CA LYS A 285 3.19 -11.08 -11.89
C LYS A 285 2.13 -10.23 -11.22
N PHE A 286 1.24 -10.85 -10.46
CA PHE A 286 0.16 -10.15 -9.78
C PHE A 286 -0.16 -10.80 -8.44
N GLY A 287 -0.66 -10.01 -7.52
CA GLY A 287 -1.02 -10.47 -6.19
C GLY A 287 -1.16 -9.31 -5.20
N GLY A 288 -1.43 -9.65 -3.96
CA GLY A 288 -1.38 -8.73 -2.84
C GLY A 288 0.02 -8.62 -2.26
N VAL A 289 0.28 -7.56 -1.54
CA VAL A 289 1.53 -7.34 -0.80
C VAL A 289 1.83 -8.51 0.12
N ASP A 290 3.08 -8.93 0.22
CA ASP A 290 3.47 -9.91 1.24
C ASP A 290 3.91 -9.26 2.56
N ALA A 291 4.27 -7.98 2.53
CA ALA A 291 4.64 -7.16 3.68
C ALA A 291 5.64 -7.82 4.68
N SER A 292 6.45 -8.74 4.19
CA SER A 292 7.50 -9.38 4.98
C SER A 292 8.75 -8.52 5.14
N ASP A 293 8.90 -7.49 4.30
CA ASP A 293 10.10 -6.64 4.23
C ASP A 293 9.98 -5.34 5.07
N CYS A 294 9.02 -5.24 6.00
CA CYS A 294 8.76 -4.00 6.76
C CYS A 294 9.98 -3.53 7.57
N ASP A 295 10.77 -4.46 8.14
CA ASP A 295 11.99 -4.11 8.89
C ASP A 295 13.06 -3.52 7.95
N GLU A 296 13.22 -4.05 6.74
CA GLU A 296 14.13 -3.51 5.71
C GLU A 296 13.67 -2.13 5.22
N ILE A 297 12.37 -1.96 4.99
CA ILE A 297 11.78 -0.68 4.59
C ILE A 297 12.02 0.38 5.69
N MET A 298 11.84 0.02 6.96
CA MET A 298 12.11 0.90 8.10
C MET A 298 13.59 1.32 8.13
N ARG A 299 14.51 0.41 7.86
CA ARG A 299 15.94 0.70 7.75
C ARG A 299 16.23 1.70 6.62
N LEU A 300 15.62 1.52 5.45
CA LEU A 300 15.76 2.45 4.31
C LEU A 300 15.24 3.85 4.62
N ILE A 301 14.16 3.96 5.41
CA ILE A 301 13.66 5.24 5.91
C ILE A 301 14.67 5.88 6.89
N ALA A 302 15.19 5.13 7.84
CA ALA A 302 16.17 5.62 8.81
C ALA A 302 17.47 6.09 8.11
N GLU A 303 17.87 5.45 7.01
CA GLU A 303 18.98 5.86 6.16
C GLU A 303 18.67 7.08 5.25
N GLY A 304 17.42 7.57 5.25
CA GLY A 304 16.99 8.68 4.39
C GLY A 304 16.88 8.32 2.89
N ARG A 305 16.83 7.05 2.56
CA ARG A 305 16.70 6.56 1.17
C ARG A 305 15.27 6.54 0.67
N ILE A 306 14.31 6.53 1.59
CA ILE A 306 12.86 6.63 1.31
C ILE A 306 12.29 7.70 2.23
N ASP A 307 11.47 8.60 1.68
CA ASP A 307 10.70 9.59 2.45
C ASP A 307 9.29 9.74 1.88
N THR A 308 8.31 9.21 2.61
CA THR A 308 6.89 9.27 2.24
C THR A 308 6.13 10.42 2.89
N THR A 309 6.78 11.26 3.69
CA THR A 309 6.12 12.37 4.41
C THR A 309 5.43 13.36 3.49
N LYS A 310 6.01 13.60 2.29
CA LYS A 310 5.42 14.45 1.25
C LYS A 310 4.04 13.96 0.77
N LEU A 311 3.73 12.68 0.94
CA LEU A 311 2.45 12.11 0.54
C LEU A 311 1.33 12.52 1.49
N ILE A 312 1.63 12.91 2.73
CA ILE A 312 0.66 13.36 3.73
C ILE A 312 0.25 14.80 3.44
N THR A 313 -0.77 14.97 2.60
CA THR A 313 -1.28 16.28 2.20
C THR A 313 -2.29 16.86 3.18
N HIS A 314 -2.98 15.99 3.92
CA HIS A 314 -4.02 16.38 4.88
C HIS A 314 -3.80 15.68 6.22
N ARG A 315 -4.10 16.40 7.32
CA ARG A 315 -4.00 15.92 8.70
C ARG A 315 -5.27 16.29 9.44
N LEU A 316 -6.00 15.28 9.92
CA LEU A 316 -7.27 15.48 10.59
C LEU A 316 -7.36 14.65 11.88
N PRO A 317 -8.02 15.15 12.94
CA PRO A 317 -8.33 14.33 14.10
C PRO A 317 -9.35 13.25 13.75
N LEU A 318 -9.36 12.16 14.51
CA LEU A 318 -10.25 11.02 14.31
C LEU A 318 -11.74 11.46 14.29
N SER A 319 -12.12 12.42 15.11
CA SER A 319 -13.48 13.00 15.11
C SER A 319 -13.90 13.62 13.78
N LYS A 320 -12.95 13.98 12.91
CA LYS A 320 -13.20 14.52 11.56
C LYS A 320 -12.94 13.53 10.43
N ILE A 321 -12.79 12.25 10.72
CA ILE A 321 -12.42 11.24 9.71
C ILE A 321 -13.43 11.16 8.56
N ALA A 322 -14.71 11.38 8.81
CA ALA A 322 -15.75 11.42 7.77
C ALA A 322 -15.48 12.53 6.73
N GLU A 323 -14.93 13.69 7.16
CA GLU A 323 -14.49 14.75 6.25
C GLU A 323 -13.26 14.27 5.45
N GLY A 324 -12.31 13.60 6.09
CA GLY A 324 -11.15 12.98 5.44
C GLY A 324 -11.55 12.04 4.32
N TYR A 325 -12.52 11.16 4.56
CA TYR A 325 -13.08 10.28 3.52
C TYR A 325 -13.70 11.07 2.37
N ARG A 326 -14.45 12.12 2.67
CA ARG A 326 -15.10 12.97 1.64
C ARG A 326 -14.06 13.67 0.74
N ILE A 327 -12.96 14.15 1.33
CA ILE A 327 -11.84 14.77 0.60
C ILE A 327 -11.14 13.70 -0.25
N PHE A 328 -10.79 12.56 0.36
CA PHE A 328 -10.01 11.49 -0.27
C PHE A 328 -10.77 10.83 -1.43
N GLU A 329 -12.01 10.43 -1.21
CA GLU A 329 -12.89 9.82 -2.22
C GLU A 329 -13.21 10.81 -3.37
N GLY A 330 -13.43 12.07 -3.02
CA GLY A 330 -13.72 13.14 -3.99
C GLY A 330 -12.47 13.65 -4.75
N LYS A 331 -11.28 13.17 -4.42
CA LYS A 331 -9.99 13.65 -4.96
C LYS A 331 -9.88 15.18 -4.92
N LYS A 332 -10.33 15.79 -3.81
CA LYS A 332 -10.40 17.24 -3.63
C LYS A 332 -9.10 17.79 -3.04
N ASP A 333 -8.88 19.09 -3.23
CA ASP A 333 -7.85 19.88 -2.57
C ASP A 333 -6.42 19.32 -2.74
N GLY A 334 -6.16 18.66 -3.90
CA GLY A 334 -4.86 18.06 -4.21
C GLY A 334 -4.49 16.88 -3.31
N VAL A 335 -5.49 16.18 -2.74
CA VAL A 335 -5.24 15.08 -1.81
C VAL A 335 -4.43 13.93 -2.43
N ILE A 336 -3.37 13.54 -1.71
CA ILE A 336 -2.64 12.29 -1.93
C ILE A 336 -2.97 11.33 -0.80
N LYS A 337 -2.64 11.66 0.46
CA LYS A 337 -2.98 10.88 1.65
C LYS A 337 -3.54 11.79 2.76
N VAL A 338 -4.45 11.22 3.54
CA VAL A 338 -5.03 11.84 4.73
C VAL A 338 -4.52 11.07 5.95
N ALA A 339 -3.70 11.70 6.76
CA ALA A 339 -3.30 11.20 8.06
C ALA A 339 -4.36 11.52 9.11
N ILE A 340 -4.65 10.56 9.97
CA ILE A 340 -5.66 10.64 11.04
C ILE A 340 -4.96 10.42 12.36
N PHE A 341 -5.05 11.40 13.27
CA PHE A 341 -4.51 11.30 14.63
C PHE A 341 -5.65 11.19 15.66
N PRO A 342 -5.44 10.53 16.79
CA PRO A 342 -6.39 10.50 17.91
C PRO A 342 -6.76 11.91 18.38
N ASP A 343 -8.00 12.07 18.92
CA ASP A 343 -8.47 13.36 19.48
C ASP A 343 -7.77 13.73 20.78
#